data_ef58eb1baa4ee545e4c067e4c0c6a892
#
_entry.id   ef58eb1baa4ee545e4c067e4c0c6a892
#
_cell.length_a   1.000
_cell.length_b   1.000
_cell.length_c   1.000
_cell.angle_alpha   90.00
_cell.angle_beta   90.00
_cell.angle_gamma   90.00
#
_symmetry.space_group_name_H-M   'P 1'
#
loop_
_entity.id
_entity.type
_entity.pdbx_description
1 polymer ?
#
loop_
_entity_poly.entity_id
_entity_poly.type
_entity_poly.pdbx_seq_one_letter_code
_entity_poly.pdbx_strand_id
1 'polypeptide(L)'
;MAGNILGTTVYYDADCNLQKLVGKKITVLGYGSQGHAHALNLKENGMDVTIGLRKDSKTWKVAEEAGFVVKETGEAVKDADVVMVLIPDEIQGDTYTNSIAPNLKKGAYLGFGHGFNIHFKKIQPREDINVFMVAPKGPGHLVRRTFQEGSGVPCLIAVYQDPSGDTKDIALAWASGIGGGRSGILETTFKQETETDLFGEQAVLCGGVTELIKTGFEVLTEAGYDPVNAYFECLHEMKLIVDLIYEGGLAKMRHSISNTAEYGDFLTGPKIVTVDTKKVMKEVLADIQSGKFADEFLADSKAGQPFLKAHREAASEHQIEKVGQELRKLMPWIK
;
A
#
# COMPACT_ATOMS: atom_id res chain seq x y z
N MET A 1 -8.61 23.78 9.93
CA MET A 1 -7.23 24.18 10.29
C MET A 1 -6.44 22.92 10.53
N ALA A 2 -5.29 22.80 9.90
CA ALA A 2 -4.38 21.67 10.09
C ALA A 2 -4.15 21.43 11.59
N GLY A 3 -4.25 20.16 12.01
CA GLY A 3 -4.00 19.75 13.39
C GLY A 3 -2.55 19.35 13.60
N ASN A 4 -2.15 19.17 14.87
CA ASN A 4 -0.87 18.56 15.21
C ASN A 4 -1.12 17.40 16.18
N ILE A 5 -0.67 16.22 15.81
CA ILE A 5 -0.74 15.01 16.64
C ILE A 5 0.69 14.55 16.94
N LEU A 6 1.13 14.74 18.20
CA LEU A 6 2.45 14.32 18.66
C LEU A 6 3.61 14.81 17.78
N GLY A 7 3.51 16.04 17.27
CA GLY A 7 4.54 16.65 16.40
C GLY A 7 4.32 16.43 14.90
N THR A 8 3.35 15.60 14.49
CA THR A 8 3.01 15.38 13.07
C THR A 8 1.87 16.31 12.65
N THR A 9 2.06 17.03 11.55
CA THR A 9 0.99 17.86 10.96
C THR A 9 -0.04 16.97 10.27
N VAL A 10 -1.32 17.21 10.59
CA VAL A 10 -2.46 16.47 10.01
C VAL A 10 -3.38 17.45 9.32
N TYR A 11 -3.74 17.17 8.08
CA TYR A 11 -4.66 17.95 7.25
C TYR A 11 -5.95 17.16 7.04
N TYR A 12 -7.05 17.88 6.89
CA TYR A 12 -8.37 17.36 6.53
C TYR A 12 -8.87 18.03 5.25
N ASP A 13 -10.00 17.60 4.70
CA ASP A 13 -10.56 18.16 3.46
C ASP A 13 -10.69 19.69 3.50
N ALA A 14 -11.01 20.28 4.67
CA ALA A 14 -11.09 21.73 4.85
C ALA A 14 -9.75 22.46 4.69
N ASP A 15 -8.64 21.76 4.81
CA ASP A 15 -7.28 22.29 4.64
C ASP A 15 -6.74 22.08 3.22
N CYS A 16 -7.49 21.33 2.38
CA CYS A 16 -7.08 20.95 1.04
C CYS A 16 -7.84 21.75 -0.02
N ASN A 17 -7.16 22.12 -1.10
CA ASN A 17 -7.78 22.80 -2.21
C ASN A 17 -7.83 21.91 -3.45
N LEU A 18 -8.93 21.19 -3.64
CA LEU A 18 -9.13 20.30 -4.78
C LEU A 18 -9.09 21.04 -6.13
N GLN A 19 -9.38 22.35 -6.15
CA GLN A 19 -9.32 23.20 -7.35
C GLN A 19 -7.91 23.25 -7.96
N LYS A 20 -6.86 22.93 -7.21
CA LYS A 20 -5.49 22.80 -7.72
C LYS A 20 -5.33 21.70 -8.79
N LEU A 21 -6.24 20.73 -8.83
CA LEU A 21 -6.27 19.67 -9.85
C LEU A 21 -7.26 19.95 -10.99
N VAL A 22 -8.21 20.84 -10.79
CA VAL A 22 -9.22 21.17 -11.82
C VAL A 22 -8.56 21.80 -13.04
N GLY A 23 -8.89 21.28 -14.22
CA GLY A 23 -8.31 21.73 -15.49
C GLY A 23 -6.90 21.20 -15.81
N LYS A 24 -6.28 20.48 -14.87
CA LYS A 24 -5.02 19.77 -15.14
C LYS A 24 -5.30 18.44 -15.83
N LYS A 25 -4.44 18.09 -16.79
CA LYS A 25 -4.45 16.75 -17.40
C LYS A 25 -3.72 15.79 -16.47
N ILE A 26 -4.47 14.86 -15.91
CA ILE A 26 -3.97 13.87 -14.95
C ILE A 26 -3.73 12.55 -15.66
N THR A 27 -2.58 11.95 -15.44
CA THR A 27 -2.27 10.59 -15.89
C THR A 27 -1.98 9.70 -14.69
N VAL A 28 -2.66 8.56 -14.61
CA VAL A 28 -2.34 7.48 -13.68
C VAL A 28 -1.67 6.36 -14.45
N LEU A 29 -0.43 6.04 -14.10
CA LEU A 29 0.31 4.93 -14.69
C LEU A 29 0.08 3.67 -13.87
N GLY A 30 -0.53 2.67 -14.51
CA GLY A 30 -0.99 1.44 -13.86
C GLY A 30 -2.46 1.46 -13.49
N TYR A 31 -3.13 0.30 -13.63
CA TYR A 31 -4.53 0.11 -13.27
C TYR A 31 -4.69 -1.17 -12.42
N GLY A 32 -3.78 -1.30 -11.44
CA GLY A 32 -3.80 -2.33 -10.40
C GLY A 32 -4.58 -1.86 -9.17
N SER A 33 -4.26 -2.42 -8.00
CA SER A 33 -4.98 -2.15 -6.74
C SER A 33 -5.09 -0.66 -6.40
N GLN A 34 -3.99 0.09 -6.38
CA GLN A 34 -4.04 1.53 -6.11
C GLN A 34 -4.48 2.33 -7.35
N GLY A 35 -4.00 1.95 -8.54
CA GLY A 35 -4.26 2.73 -9.76
C GLY A 35 -5.74 2.88 -10.08
N HIS A 36 -6.53 1.79 -9.99
CA HIS A 36 -7.96 1.87 -10.23
C HIS A 36 -8.68 2.74 -9.19
N ALA A 37 -8.28 2.63 -7.91
CA ALA A 37 -8.91 3.39 -6.83
C ALA A 37 -8.65 4.89 -6.96
N HIS A 38 -7.38 5.29 -7.17
CA HIS A 38 -7.02 6.69 -7.38
C HIS A 38 -7.74 7.28 -8.60
N ALA A 39 -7.69 6.56 -9.73
CA ALA A 39 -8.29 7.03 -10.98
C ALA A 39 -9.82 7.21 -10.85
N LEU A 40 -10.53 6.22 -10.30
CA LEU A 40 -11.97 6.29 -10.13
C LEU A 40 -12.40 7.39 -9.15
N ASN A 41 -11.71 7.50 -8.00
CA ASN A 41 -12.06 8.50 -7.00
C ASN A 41 -11.83 9.93 -7.53
N LEU A 42 -10.74 10.17 -8.25
CA LEU A 42 -10.48 11.47 -8.90
C LEU A 42 -11.49 11.76 -10.01
N LYS A 43 -11.85 10.76 -10.83
CA LYS A 43 -12.86 10.91 -11.88
C LYS A 43 -14.23 11.28 -11.29
N GLU A 44 -14.65 10.65 -10.20
CA GLU A 44 -15.91 11.00 -9.51
C GLU A 44 -15.88 12.40 -8.88
N ASN A 45 -14.69 12.92 -8.57
CA ASN A 45 -14.50 14.31 -8.18
C ASN A 45 -14.35 15.28 -9.38
N GLY A 46 -14.64 14.83 -10.61
CA GLY A 46 -14.68 15.67 -11.82
C GLY A 46 -13.31 15.93 -12.45
N MET A 47 -12.28 15.17 -12.11
CA MET A 47 -10.94 15.33 -12.71
C MET A 47 -10.86 14.61 -14.07
N ASP A 48 -10.11 15.19 -15.01
CA ASP A 48 -9.79 14.61 -16.32
C ASP A 48 -8.61 13.63 -16.16
N VAL A 49 -8.94 12.33 -16.10
CA VAL A 49 -7.96 11.26 -15.84
C VAL A 49 -7.78 10.36 -17.05
N THR A 50 -6.55 10.25 -17.52
CA THR A 50 -6.07 9.28 -18.51
C THR A 50 -5.31 8.16 -17.80
N ILE A 51 -5.47 6.93 -18.28
CA ILE A 51 -4.71 5.77 -17.78
C ILE A 51 -3.57 5.47 -18.73
N GLY A 52 -2.35 5.36 -18.19
CA GLY A 52 -1.16 4.94 -18.92
C GLY A 52 -0.81 3.48 -18.63
N LEU A 53 -0.77 2.64 -19.65
CA LEU A 53 -0.48 1.21 -19.52
C LEU A 53 0.50 0.75 -20.60
N ARG A 54 1.07 -0.44 -20.41
CA ARG A 54 1.73 -1.18 -21.49
C ARG A 54 0.65 -1.72 -22.44
N LYS A 55 0.98 -1.83 -23.74
CA LYS A 55 0.06 -2.31 -24.78
C LYS A 55 -0.53 -3.70 -24.49
N ASP A 56 0.24 -4.57 -23.87
CA ASP A 56 -0.12 -5.94 -23.50
C ASP A 56 -0.71 -6.07 -22.09
N SER A 57 -1.05 -4.96 -21.45
CA SER A 57 -1.60 -4.97 -20.09
C SER A 57 -2.95 -5.69 -20.02
N LYS A 58 -3.06 -6.63 -19.10
CA LYS A 58 -4.33 -7.35 -18.83
C LYS A 58 -5.44 -6.43 -18.33
N THR A 59 -5.09 -5.26 -17.76
CA THR A 59 -6.06 -4.30 -17.24
C THR A 59 -6.45 -3.23 -18.26
N TRP A 60 -5.94 -3.29 -19.49
CA TRP A 60 -6.26 -2.31 -20.54
C TRP A 60 -7.78 -2.19 -20.79
N LYS A 61 -8.40 -3.31 -21.14
CA LYS A 61 -9.86 -3.35 -21.37
C LYS A 61 -10.66 -3.00 -20.12
N VAL A 62 -10.22 -3.43 -18.95
CA VAL A 62 -10.89 -3.11 -17.67
C VAL A 62 -10.93 -1.59 -17.45
N ALA A 63 -9.85 -0.89 -17.76
CA ALA A 63 -9.81 0.56 -17.65
C ALA A 63 -10.68 1.26 -18.69
N GLU A 64 -10.72 0.75 -19.94
CA GLU A 64 -11.62 1.26 -20.98
C GLU A 64 -13.10 1.06 -20.60
N GLU A 65 -13.46 -0.13 -20.10
CA GLU A 65 -14.83 -0.45 -19.63
C GLU A 65 -15.24 0.42 -18.42
N ALA A 66 -14.28 0.85 -17.59
CA ALA A 66 -14.51 1.84 -16.53
C ALA A 66 -14.64 3.29 -17.08
N GLY A 67 -14.58 3.46 -18.40
CA GLY A 67 -14.79 4.73 -19.10
C GLY A 67 -13.60 5.68 -19.04
N PHE A 68 -12.37 5.16 -18.99
CA PHE A 68 -11.16 5.94 -19.11
C PHE A 68 -10.62 5.94 -20.54
N VAL A 69 -9.96 7.03 -20.92
CA VAL A 69 -9.05 7.02 -22.06
C VAL A 69 -7.79 6.29 -21.63
N VAL A 70 -7.43 5.24 -22.39
CA VAL A 70 -6.22 4.45 -22.11
C VAL A 70 -5.22 4.66 -23.22
N LYS A 71 -3.97 4.92 -22.87
CA LYS A 71 -2.87 5.15 -23.80
C LYS A 71 -1.63 4.36 -23.39
N GLU A 72 -0.71 4.15 -24.31
CA GLU A 72 0.62 3.66 -23.94
C GLU A 72 1.32 4.66 -23.02
N THR A 73 2.15 4.16 -22.08
CA THR A 73 2.76 4.95 -21.00
C THR A 73 3.38 6.26 -21.50
N GLY A 74 4.23 6.22 -22.53
CA GLY A 74 4.88 7.41 -23.06
C GLY A 74 3.92 8.43 -23.67
N GLU A 75 2.87 7.98 -24.35
CA GLU A 75 1.82 8.85 -24.91
C GLU A 75 0.92 9.47 -23.83
N ALA A 76 0.63 8.67 -22.79
CA ALA A 76 -0.19 9.14 -21.68
C ALA A 76 0.51 10.27 -20.89
N VAL A 77 1.83 10.17 -20.76
CA VAL A 77 2.65 11.15 -20.02
C VAL A 77 2.85 12.45 -20.81
N LYS A 78 2.92 12.40 -22.15
CA LYS A 78 3.33 13.51 -23.00
C LYS A 78 2.53 14.80 -22.78
N ASP A 79 1.22 14.67 -22.54
CA ASP A 79 0.33 15.82 -22.36
C ASP A 79 -0.05 16.07 -20.89
N ALA A 80 0.43 15.23 -19.96
CA ALA A 80 0.05 15.30 -18.57
C ALA A 80 0.69 16.48 -17.83
N ASP A 81 -0.08 17.11 -16.97
CA ASP A 81 0.40 18.10 -15.99
C ASP A 81 0.77 17.41 -14.69
N VAL A 82 0.01 16.36 -14.32
CA VAL A 82 0.25 15.52 -13.13
C VAL A 82 0.31 14.06 -13.55
N VAL A 83 1.37 13.37 -13.22
CA VAL A 83 1.56 11.92 -13.47
C VAL A 83 1.71 11.21 -12.14
N MET A 84 0.84 10.25 -11.85
CA MET A 84 0.95 9.39 -10.67
C MET A 84 1.41 8.00 -11.08
N VAL A 85 2.54 7.57 -10.55
CA VAL A 85 3.18 6.28 -10.87
C VAL A 85 2.70 5.22 -9.89
N LEU A 86 1.82 4.32 -10.35
CA LEU A 86 1.22 3.22 -9.57
C LEU A 86 1.40 1.86 -10.27
N ILE A 87 2.51 1.71 -10.98
CA ILE A 87 2.99 0.42 -11.51
C ILE A 87 3.90 -0.24 -10.47
N PRO A 88 4.15 -1.57 -10.56
CA PRO A 88 5.04 -2.26 -9.63
C PRO A 88 6.43 -1.64 -9.51
N ASP A 89 6.97 -1.59 -8.29
CA ASP A 89 8.21 -0.86 -7.98
C ASP A 89 9.41 -1.32 -8.78
N GLU A 90 9.50 -2.63 -9.04
CA GLU A 90 10.61 -3.25 -9.75
C GLU A 90 10.73 -2.81 -11.22
N ILE A 91 9.66 -2.29 -11.81
CA ILE A 91 9.67 -1.81 -13.20
C ILE A 91 9.64 -0.29 -13.32
N GLN A 92 9.45 0.44 -12.23
CA GLN A 92 9.33 1.90 -12.27
C GLN A 92 10.60 2.58 -12.79
N GLY A 93 11.79 2.13 -12.37
CA GLY A 93 13.06 2.73 -12.79
C GLY A 93 13.26 2.70 -14.30
N ASP A 94 13.09 1.53 -14.91
CA ASP A 94 13.20 1.35 -16.36
C ASP A 94 12.08 2.09 -17.09
N THR A 95 10.85 2.07 -16.56
CA THR A 95 9.72 2.82 -17.16
C THR A 95 9.96 4.31 -17.08
N TYR A 96 10.51 4.82 -15.99
CA TYR A 96 10.88 6.24 -15.85
C TYR A 96 11.87 6.64 -16.91
N THR A 97 12.98 5.91 -17.04
CA THR A 97 14.06 6.23 -17.97
C THR A 97 13.61 6.15 -19.42
N ASN A 98 12.86 5.11 -19.79
CA ASN A 98 12.53 4.83 -21.18
C ASN A 98 11.25 5.50 -21.68
N SER A 99 10.29 5.78 -20.80
CA SER A 99 8.95 6.21 -21.22
C SER A 99 8.43 7.46 -20.50
N ILE A 100 8.82 7.71 -19.24
CA ILE A 100 8.31 8.85 -18.48
C ILE A 100 9.20 10.08 -18.71
N ALA A 101 10.47 10.03 -18.33
CA ALA A 101 11.38 11.18 -18.35
C ALA A 101 11.50 11.84 -19.73
N PRO A 102 11.59 11.09 -20.87
CA PRO A 102 11.69 11.69 -22.21
C PRO A 102 10.42 12.44 -22.64
N ASN A 103 9.26 12.07 -22.10
CA ASN A 103 7.95 12.59 -22.51
C ASN A 103 7.33 13.57 -21.50
N LEU A 104 7.88 13.65 -20.28
CA LEU A 104 7.31 14.48 -19.21
C LEU A 104 7.58 15.97 -19.49
N LYS A 105 6.55 16.80 -19.38
CA LYS A 105 6.65 18.25 -19.53
C LYS A 105 7.59 18.86 -18.49
N LYS A 106 8.23 19.96 -18.84
CA LYS A 106 8.88 20.83 -17.86
C LYS A 106 7.83 21.38 -16.88
N GLY A 107 8.15 21.38 -15.59
CA GLY A 107 7.24 21.84 -14.53
C GLY A 107 6.12 20.86 -14.19
N ALA A 108 6.05 19.68 -14.82
CA ALA A 108 5.06 18.67 -14.48
C ALA A 108 5.26 18.13 -13.05
N TYR A 109 4.19 17.58 -12.50
CA TYR A 109 4.20 16.94 -11.19
C TYR A 109 4.25 15.43 -11.35
N LEU A 110 5.28 14.81 -10.77
CA LEU A 110 5.47 13.36 -10.75
C LEU A 110 5.18 12.84 -9.35
N GLY A 111 4.10 12.10 -9.20
CA GLY A 111 3.64 11.51 -7.95
C GLY A 111 3.93 10.02 -7.84
N PHE A 112 4.07 9.54 -6.62
CA PHE A 112 4.28 8.14 -6.27
C PHE A 112 3.31 7.71 -5.17
N GLY A 113 2.89 6.44 -5.20
CA GLY A 113 2.09 5.84 -4.11
C GLY A 113 2.92 5.30 -2.95
N HIS A 114 4.22 5.11 -3.16
CA HIS A 114 5.23 4.61 -2.22
C HIS A 114 6.59 5.20 -2.57
N GLY A 115 7.44 5.42 -1.58
CA GLY A 115 8.68 6.15 -1.78
C GLY A 115 9.87 5.35 -2.30
N PHE A 116 9.74 4.04 -2.54
CA PHE A 116 10.81 3.08 -2.84
C PHE A 116 11.84 3.59 -3.87
N ASN A 117 11.39 3.90 -5.07
CA ASN A 117 12.27 4.23 -6.17
C ASN A 117 13.00 5.58 -6.02
N ILE A 118 12.39 6.53 -5.32
CA ILE A 118 13.02 7.81 -5.00
C ILE A 118 13.99 7.66 -3.83
N HIS A 119 13.58 7.00 -2.75
CA HIS A 119 14.38 6.82 -1.55
C HIS A 119 15.67 6.03 -1.83
N PHE A 120 15.55 4.90 -2.52
CA PHE A 120 16.69 4.06 -2.89
C PHE A 120 17.39 4.52 -4.19
N LYS A 121 17.10 5.73 -4.69
CA LYS A 121 17.75 6.36 -5.85
C LYS A 121 17.71 5.51 -7.12
N LYS A 122 16.69 4.68 -7.29
CA LYS A 122 16.44 3.92 -8.53
C LYS A 122 15.84 4.81 -9.62
N ILE A 123 15.16 5.89 -9.21
CA ILE A 123 14.76 7.01 -10.05
C ILE A 123 15.45 8.26 -9.54
N GLN A 124 16.13 8.95 -10.46
CA GLN A 124 16.68 10.29 -10.23
C GLN A 124 15.85 11.26 -11.09
N PRO A 125 14.92 12.01 -10.48
CA PRO A 125 14.05 12.90 -11.21
C PRO A 125 14.85 14.05 -11.86
N ARG A 126 14.38 14.51 -13.01
CA ARG A 126 14.89 15.74 -13.63
C ARG A 126 14.68 16.92 -12.69
N GLU A 127 15.60 17.86 -12.65
CA GLU A 127 15.56 19.03 -11.77
C GLU A 127 14.40 20.01 -12.08
N ASP A 128 13.86 19.95 -13.29
CA ASP A 128 12.81 20.86 -13.79
C ASP A 128 11.38 20.34 -13.55
N ILE A 129 11.19 19.29 -12.74
CA ILE A 129 9.87 18.73 -12.40
C ILE A 129 9.63 18.73 -10.90
N ASN A 130 8.37 18.70 -10.51
CA ASN A 130 7.93 18.57 -9.13
C ASN A 130 7.79 17.09 -8.76
N VAL A 131 8.17 16.69 -7.55
CA VAL A 131 8.08 15.29 -7.12
C VAL A 131 7.44 15.19 -5.74
N PHE A 132 6.39 14.39 -5.66
CA PHE A 132 5.61 14.20 -4.45
C PHE A 132 5.21 12.74 -4.25
N MET A 133 4.71 12.45 -3.06
CA MET A 133 4.16 11.14 -2.72
C MET A 133 2.79 11.33 -2.07
N VAL A 134 1.86 10.44 -2.40
CA VAL A 134 0.60 10.24 -1.69
C VAL A 134 0.44 8.74 -1.46
N ALA A 135 0.65 8.30 -0.24
CA ALA A 135 0.63 6.90 0.17
C ALA A 135 -0.58 6.62 1.08
N PRO A 136 -1.70 6.10 0.54
CA PRO A 136 -2.81 5.63 1.36
C PRO A 136 -2.37 4.46 2.25
N LYS A 137 -2.71 4.49 3.53
CA LYS A 137 -2.37 3.41 4.47
C LYS A 137 -3.44 2.32 4.46
N GLY A 138 -3.56 1.66 3.33
CA GLY A 138 -4.45 0.54 3.09
C GLY A 138 -4.47 0.08 1.63
N PRO A 139 -4.93 -1.15 1.37
CA PRO A 139 -5.03 -1.70 0.01
C PRO A 139 -5.97 -0.86 -0.87
N GLY A 140 -5.69 -0.80 -2.17
CA GLY A 140 -6.45 0.05 -3.10
C GLY A 140 -7.95 -0.25 -3.15
N HIS A 141 -8.37 -1.52 -3.03
CA HIS A 141 -9.79 -1.86 -2.97
C HIS A 141 -10.48 -1.28 -1.73
N LEU A 142 -9.78 -1.09 -0.61
CA LEU A 142 -10.30 -0.38 0.56
C LEU A 142 -10.34 1.13 0.33
N VAL A 143 -9.33 1.71 -0.31
CA VAL A 143 -9.33 3.13 -0.70
C VAL A 143 -10.56 3.43 -1.57
N ARG A 144 -10.91 2.53 -2.49
CA ARG A 144 -12.11 2.68 -3.32
C ARG A 144 -13.40 2.52 -2.53
N ARG A 145 -13.53 1.44 -1.77
CA ARG A 145 -14.74 1.12 -1.01
C ARG A 145 -15.06 2.19 0.03
N THR A 146 -14.10 2.57 0.86
CA THR A 146 -14.32 3.60 1.90
C THR A 146 -14.68 4.95 1.29
N PHE A 147 -14.09 5.29 0.12
CA PHE A 147 -14.47 6.51 -0.61
C PHE A 147 -15.95 6.48 -1.02
N GLN A 148 -16.43 5.36 -1.57
CA GLN A 148 -17.84 5.18 -1.97
C GLN A 148 -18.79 5.20 -0.77
N GLU A 149 -18.36 4.74 0.38
CA GLU A 149 -19.09 4.78 1.66
C GLU A 149 -19.09 6.17 2.32
N GLY A 150 -18.45 7.18 1.72
CA GLY A 150 -18.36 8.54 2.27
C GLY A 150 -17.28 8.73 3.33
N SER A 151 -16.49 7.70 3.62
CA SER A 151 -15.30 7.73 4.47
C SER A 151 -14.01 7.76 3.64
N GLY A 152 -12.87 7.47 4.22
CA GLY A 152 -11.59 7.43 3.50
C GLY A 152 -10.53 6.64 4.25
N VAL A 153 -9.46 6.31 3.56
CA VAL A 153 -8.25 5.74 4.13
C VAL A 153 -7.27 6.87 4.42
N PRO A 154 -6.66 6.96 5.62
CA PRO A 154 -5.64 7.95 5.91
C PRO A 154 -4.48 7.89 4.91
N CYS A 155 -3.95 9.04 4.53
CA CYS A 155 -2.85 9.14 3.57
C CYS A 155 -1.63 9.78 4.21
N LEU A 156 -0.43 9.31 3.85
CA LEU A 156 0.80 10.04 4.08
C LEU A 156 1.14 10.85 2.83
N ILE A 157 1.61 12.09 3.01
CA ILE A 157 2.15 12.91 1.92
C ILE A 157 3.59 13.32 2.18
N ALA A 158 4.38 13.42 1.14
CA ALA A 158 5.72 13.97 1.18
C ALA A 158 6.06 14.72 -0.09
N VAL A 159 6.89 15.75 0.02
CA VAL A 159 7.48 16.47 -1.11
C VAL A 159 8.97 16.14 -1.17
N TYR A 160 9.43 15.70 -2.32
CA TYR A 160 10.85 15.43 -2.57
C TYR A 160 11.52 16.60 -3.29
N GLN A 161 10.84 17.17 -4.29
CA GLN A 161 11.35 18.25 -5.14
C GLN A 161 10.24 19.23 -5.50
N ASP A 162 10.49 20.54 -5.38
CA ASP A 162 9.46 21.57 -5.52
C ASP A 162 9.97 22.83 -6.24
N PRO A 163 10.34 22.75 -7.52
CA PRO A 163 10.75 23.94 -8.28
C PRO A 163 9.62 24.94 -8.52
N SER A 164 8.34 24.55 -8.46
CA SER A 164 7.20 25.44 -8.65
C SER A 164 6.76 26.15 -7.36
N GLY A 165 7.12 25.61 -6.18
CA GLY A 165 6.73 26.16 -4.87
C GLY A 165 5.31 25.80 -4.43
N ASP A 166 4.59 24.92 -5.16
CA ASP A 166 3.21 24.52 -4.85
C ASP A 166 2.97 22.99 -4.86
N THR A 167 4.05 22.22 -4.88
CA THR A 167 3.97 20.75 -4.94
C THR A 167 3.20 20.15 -3.77
N LYS A 168 3.33 20.72 -2.59
CA LYS A 168 2.56 20.31 -1.40
C LYS A 168 1.06 20.51 -1.58
N ASP A 169 0.64 21.61 -2.20
CA ASP A 169 -0.77 21.86 -2.48
C ASP A 169 -1.35 20.81 -3.44
N ILE A 170 -0.56 20.39 -4.45
CA ILE A 170 -0.93 19.30 -5.37
C ILE A 170 -1.04 17.97 -4.64
N ALA A 171 -0.09 17.65 -3.75
CA ALA A 171 -0.14 16.43 -2.94
C ALA A 171 -1.36 16.38 -2.02
N LEU A 172 -1.68 17.50 -1.35
CA LEU A 172 -2.88 17.63 -0.51
C LEU A 172 -4.16 17.52 -1.33
N ALA A 173 -4.24 18.18 -2.49
CA ALA A 173 -5.37 18.09 -3.39
C ALA A 173 -5.58 16.65 -3.90
N TRP A 174 -4.50 15.96 -4.26
CA TRP A 174 -4.57 14.55 -4.66
C TRP A 174 -5.08 13.65 -3.53
N ALA A 175 -4.48 13.77 -2.34
CA ALA A 175 -4.85 12.97 -1.17
C ALA A 175 -6.32 13.18 -0.76
N SER A 176 -6.81 14.43 -0.77
CA SER A 176 -8.23 14.76 -0.57
C SER A 176 -9.08 14.19 -1.69
N GLY A 177 -8.65 14.33 -2.95
CA GLY A 177 -9.36 13.82 -4.14
C GLY A 177 -9.59 12.32 -4.14
N ILE A 178 -8.75 11.55 -3.46
CA ILE A 178 -8.94 10.11 -3.29
C ILE A 178 -9.62 9.72 -1.97
N GLY A 179 -10.02 10.72 -1.14
CA GLY A 179 -10.79 10.52 0.09
C GLY A 179 -9.96 10.57 1.38
N GLY A 180 -8.64 10.75 1.30
CA GLY A 180 -7.76 10.77 2.47
C GLY A 180 -8.07 11.88 3.47
N GLY A 181 -8.53 13.04 3.00
CA GLY A 181 -8.87 14.17 3.84
C GLY A 181 -10.06 13.96 4.78
N ARG A 182 -10.88 12.93 4.53
CA ARG A 182 -11.98 12.53 5.41
C ARG A 182 -11.48 11.81 6.69
N SER A 183 -10.31 11.19 6.61
CA SER A 183 -9.71 10.42 7.72
C SER A 183 -8.46 11.06 8.30
N GLY A 184 -7.80 11.89 7.51
CA GLY A 184 -6.58 12.61 7.85
C GLY A 184 -5.44 12.35 6.87
N ILE A 185 -4.75 13.43 6.51
CA ILE A 185 -3.57 13.44 5.66
C ILE A 185 -2.40 13.87 6.51
N LEU A 186 -1.39 13.02 6.68
CA LEU A 186 -0.25 13.25 7.54
C LEU A 186 0.98 13.60 6.69
N GLU A 187 1.69 14.64 7.10
CA GLU A 187 2.94 15.02 6.46
C GLU A 187 4.10 14.16 6.95
N THR A 188 4.92 13.67 6.02
CA THR A 188 6.08 12.82 6.29
C THR A 188 7.22 13.11 5.30
N THR A 189 8.18 12.23 5.20
CA THR A 189 9.26 12.25 4.20
C THR A 189 9.28 10.96 3.39
N PHE A 190 9.83 10.98 2.18
CA PHE A 190 10.05 9.77 1.38
C PHE A 190 10.82 8.70 2.17
N LYS A 191 11.87 9.10 2.89
CA LYS A 191 12.65 8.19 3.73
C LYS A 191 11.79 7.52 4.80
N GLN A 192 11.10 8.33 5.60
CA GLN A 192 10.32 7.81 6.73
C GLN A 192 9.19 6.90 6.27
N GLU A 193 8.44 7.31 5.24
CA GLU A 193 7.37 6.47 4.69
C GLU A 193 7.93 5.15 4.17
N THR A 194 8.95 5.18 3.32
CA THR A 194 9.50 3.97 2.70
C THR A 194 10.04 2.98 3.73
N GLU A 195 10.85 3.45 4.67
CA GLU A 195 11.46 2.57 5.68
C GLU A 195 10.43 1.98 6.63
N THR A 196 9.43 2.76 7.06
CA THR A 196 8.41 2.28 8.00
C THR A 196 7.37 1.40 7.32
N ASP A 197 7.00 1.66 6.08
CA ASP A 197 6.08 0.86 5.30
C ASP A 197 6.68 -0.53 5.02
N LEU A 198 7.89 -0.59 4.45
CA LEU A 198 8.63 -1.84 4.23
C LEU A 198 8.83 -2.64 5.52
N PHE A 199 9.18 -1.97 6.61
CA PHE A 199 9.31 -2.65 7.89
C PHE A 199 7.96 -3.19 8.39
N GLY A 200 6.92 -2.39 8.32
CA GLY A 200 5.58 -2.76 8.78
C GLY A 200 5.05 -3.99 8.07
N GLU A 201 5.17 -4.03 6.73
CA GLU A 201 4.69 -5.16 5.94
C GLU A 201 5.54 -6.42 6.13
N GLN A 202 6.87 -6.29 6.24
CA GLN A 202 7.75 -7.45 6.41
C GLN A 202 7.67 -8.04 7.83
N ALA A 203 7.79 -7.20 8.85
CA ALA A 203 7.93 -7.65 10.22
C ALA A 203 6.58 -7.93 10.92
N VAL A 204 5.49 -7.27 10.51
CA VAL A 204 4.22 -7.31 11.24
C VAL A 204 3.04 -7.68 10.35
N LEU A 205 2.68 -6.81 9.39
CA LEU A 205 1.37 -6.82 8.71
C LEU A 205 1.20 -7.98 7.72
N CYS A 206 2.27 -8.39 7.05
CA CYS A 206 2.24 -9.49 6.09
C CYS A 206 3.16 -10.63 6.53
N GLY A 207 4.48 -10.41 6.61
CA GLY A 207 5.43 -11.46 6.95
C GLY A 207 5.21 -12.04 8.34
N GLY A 208 5.26 -11.22 9.38
CA GLY A 208 5.14 -11.67 10.76
C GLY A 208 3.82 -12.39 11.07
N VAL A 209 2.69 -11.76 10.72
CA VAL A 209 1.36 -12.32 11.03
C VAL A 209 1.07 -13.59 10.25
N THR A 210 1.49 -13.70 8.99
CA THR A 210 1.21 -14.91 8.20
C THR A 210 2.02 -16.10 8.67
N GLU A 211 3.30 -15.92 9.04
CA GLU A 211 4.12 -16.98 9.64
C GLU A 211 3.60 -17.39 11.03
N LEU A 212 3.12 -16.46 11.84
CA LEU A 212 2.50 -16.78 13.14
C LEU A 212 1.25 -17.66 12.96
N ILE A 213 0.36 -17.28 12.04
CA ILE A 213 -0.86 -18.03 11.73
C ILE A 213 -0.51 -19.43 11.23
N LYS A 214 0.40 -19.53 10.25
CA LYS A 214 0.82 -20.80 9.66
C LYS A 214 1.41 -21.73 10.72
N THR A 215 2.35 -21.22 11.52
CA THR A 215 2.99 -21.99 12.60
C THR A 215 1.96 -22.47 13.64
N GLY A 216 1.01 -21.63 14.03
CA GLY A 216 -0.06 -22.01 14.96
C GLY A 216 -0.93 -23.14 14.41
N PHE A 217 -1.31 -23.06 13.12
CA PHE A 217 -2.04 -24.10 12.42
C PHE A 217 -1.26 -25.42 12.36
N GLU A 218 0.03 -25.37 12.00
CA GLU A 218 0.91 -26.54 11.93
C GLU A 218 1.02 -27.22 13.29
N VAL A 219 1.28 -26.49 14.36
CA VAL A 219 1.39 -27.02 15.72
C VAL A 219 0.12 -27.78 16.14
N LEU A 220 -1.07 -27.23 15.85
CA LEU A 220 -2.33 -27.91 16.18
C LEU A 220 -2.54 -29.19 15.35
N THR A 221 -2.30 -29.12 14.03
CA THR A 221 -2.52 -30.29 13.17
C THR A 221 -1.48 -31.39 13.41
N GLU A 222 -0.24 -31.07 13.70
CA GLU A 222 0.79 -32.04 14.11
C GLU A 222 0.48 -32.70 15.43
N ALA A 223 -0.21 -32.01 16.35
CA ALA A 223 -0.71 -32.57 17.60
C ALA A 223 -1.97 -33.44 17.42
N GLY A 224 -2.48 -33.57 16.18
CA GLY A 224 -3.63 -34.42 15.85
C GLY A 224 -4.98 -33.73 15.94
N TYR A 225 -5.03 -32.40 16.09
CA TYR A 225 -6.29 -31.67 16.03
C TYR A 225 -6.81 -31.56 14.59
N ASP A 226 -8.14 -31.46 14.47
CA ASP A 226 -8.80 -31.33 13.18
C ASP A 226 -8.37 -30.05 12.46
N PRO A 227 -7.95 -30.12 11.17
CA PRO A 227 -7.49 -28.96 10.41
C PRO A 227 -8.54 -27.86 10.25
N VAL A 228 -9.85 -28.20 10.26
CA VAL A 228 -10.93 -27.21 10.20
C VAL A 228 -10.96 -26.38 11.47
N ASN A 229 -10.88 -27.04 12.64
CA ASN A 229 -10.80 -26.32 13.91
C ASN A 229 -9.53 -25.45 13.98
N ALA A 230 -8.37 -26.00 13.60
CA ALA A 230 -7.11 -25.25 13.56
C ALA A 230 -7.19 -24.01 12.67
N TYR A 231 -7.88 -24.10 11.53
CA TYR A 231 -8.10 -22.97 10.63
C TYR A 231 -8.96 -21.87 11.27
N PHE A 232 -10.06 -22.23 11.92
CA PHE A 232 -10.92 -21.25 12.58
C PHE A 232 -10.18 -20.53 13.70
N GLU A 233 -9.46 -21.25 14.55
CA GLU A 233 -8.75 -20.71 15.72
C GLU A 233 -7.54 -19.85 15.33
N CYS A 234 -6.75 -20.27 14.33
CA CYS A 234 -5.51 -19.58 14.00
C CYS A 234 -5.66 -18.52 12.90
N LEU A 235 -6.66 -18.64 11.97
CA LEU A 235 -6.78 -17.75 10.85
C LEU A 235 -8.12 -17.00 10.81
N HIS A 236 -9.24 -17.72 10.80
CA HIS A 236 -10.53 -17.08 10.55
C HIS A 236 -10.90 -16.05 11.62
N GLU A 237 -10.72 -16.38 12.87
CA GLU A 237 -11.06 -15.52 14.01
C GLU A 237 -10.10 -14.32 14.13
N MET A 238 -8.90 -14.40 13.55
CA MET A 238 -7.92 -13.30 13.57
C MET A 238 -8.53 -11.98 13.10
N LYS A 239 -9.39 -12.00 12.06
CA LYS A 239 -10.06 -10.80 11.56
C LYS A 239 -10.86 -10.10 12.66
N LEU A 240 -11.61 -10.86 13.45
CA LEU A 240 -12.47 -10.31 14.51
C LEU A 240 -11.64 -9.68 15.63
N ILE A 241 -10.52 -10.30 15.98
CA ILE A 241 -9.57 -9.74 16.96
C ILE A 241 -8.90 -8.48 16.41
N VAL A 242 -8.52 -8.47 15.13
CA VAL A 242 -7.94 -7.30 14.46
C VAL A 242 -8.96 -6.16 14.38
N ASP A 243 -10.23 -6.44 14.13
CA ASP A 243 -11.29 -5.42 14.15
C ASP A 243 -11.39 -4.76 15.54
N LEU A 244 -11.36 -5.53 16.65
CA LEU A 244 -11.35 -4.97 18.01
C LEU A 244 -10.11 -4.08 18.28
N ILE A 245 -8.93 -4.51 17.79
CA ILE A 245 -7.69 -3.72 17.91
C ILE A 245 -7.82 -2.42 17.11
N TYR A 246 -8.34 -2.51 15.89
CA TYR A 246 -8.55 -1.37 15.00
C TYR A 246 -9.52 -0.35 15.61
N GLU A 247 -10.62 -0.79 16.17
CA GLU A 247 -11.66 0.07 16.75
C GLU A 247 -11.27 0.74 18.06
N GLY A 248 -10.41 0.12 18.86
CA GLY A 248 -10.15 0.65 20.20
C GLY A 248 -8.78 0.37 20.80
N GLY A 249 -7.84 -0.12 19.99
CA GLY A 249 -6.49 -0.44 20.44
C GLY A 249 -6.40 -1.73 21.25
N LEU A 250 -5.17 -2.07 21.65
CA LEU A 250 -4.86 -3.31 22.37
C LEU A 250 -5.60 -3.42 23.69
N ALA A 251 -5.78 -2.33 24.43
CA ALA A 251 -6.46 -2.35 25.72
C ALA A 251 -7.95 -2.66 25.58
N LYS A 252 -8.65 -2.07 24.59
CA LYS A 252 -10.06 -2.35 24.32
C LYS A 252 -10.25 -3.79 23.83
N MET A 253 -9.38 -4.28 22.98
CA MET A 253 -9.42 -5.67 22.53
C MET A 253 -9.36 -6.62 23.72
N ARG A 254 -8.37 -6.47 24.61
CA ARG A 254 -8.22 -7.28 25.83
C ARG A 254 -9.44 -7.21 26.73
N HIS A 255 -10.00 -6.01 26.95
CA HIS A 255 -11.23 -5.84 27.72
C HIS A 255 -12.45 -6.53 27.09
N SER A 256 -12.44 -6.76 25.78
CA SER A 256 -13.56 -7.33 25.02
C SER A 256 -13.53 -8.87 24.94
N ILE A 257 -12.40 -9.49 25.30
CA ILE A 257 -12.24 -10.96 25.30
C ILE A 257 -12.43 -11.53 26.72
N SER A 258 -12.46 -12.86 26.86
CA SER A 258 -12.60 -13.51 28.18
C SER A 258 -11.35 -13.31 29.03
N ASN A 259 -11.52 -13.33 30.34
CA ASN A 259 -10.41 -13.30 31.30
C ASN A 259 -9.40 -14.44 31.04
N THR A 260 -9.87 -15.60 30.58
CA THR A 260 -9.01 -16.74 30.22
C THR A 260 -8.11 -16.39 29.03
N ALA A 261 -8.67 -15.77 27.98
CA ALA A 261 -7.92 -15.36 26.82
C ALA A 261 -6.94 -14.23 27.14
N GLU A 262 -7.38 -13.22 27.92
CA GLU A 262 -6.52 -12.13 28.36
C GLU A 262 -5.35 -12.62 29.22
N TYR A 263 -5.61 -13.53 30.16
CA TYR A 263 -4.56 -14.15 30.99
C TYR A 263 -3.56 -14.90 30.12
N GLY A 264 -4.03 -15.66 29.13
CA GLY A 264 -3.20 -16.40 28.18
C GLY A 264 -2.36 -15.47 27.31
N ASP A 265 -2.92 -14.36 26.83
CA ASP A 265 -2.23 -13.32 26.06
C ASP A 265 -1.01 -12.78 26.83
N PHE A 266 -1.23 -12.29 28.06
CA PHE A 266 -0.14 -11.77 28.89
C PHE A 266 0.93 -12.80 29.25
N LEU A 267 0.53 -14.05 29.49
CA LEU A 267 1.45 -15.12 29.86
C LEU A 267 2.26 -15.65 28.68
N THR A 268 1.67 -15.78 27.52
CA THR A 268 2.20 -16.55 26.38
C THR A 268 2.76 -15.64 25.30
N GLY A 269 2.17 -14.48 25.04
CA GLY A 269 2.63 -13.55 24.02
C GLY A 269 4.13 -13.26 24.12
N PRO A 270 4.68 -12.90 25.32
CA PRO A 270 6.12 -12.63 25.46
C PRO A 270 7.03 -13.86 25.29
N LYS A 271 6.50 -15.07 25.34
CA LYS A 271 7.27 -16.30 25.07
C LYS A 271 7.39 -16.58 23.57
N ILE A 272 6.43 -16.12 22.77
CA ILE A 272 6.43 -16.26 21.32
C ILE A 272 7.19 -15.10 20.68
N VAL A 273 6.85 -13.86 21.05
CA VAL A 273 7.56 -12.66 20.59
C VAL A 273 8.58 -12.24 21.65
N THR A 274 9.79 -12.80 21.53
CA THR A 274 10.86 -12.70 22.52
C THR A 274 11.81 -11.52 22.25
N VAL A 275 12.81 -11.36 23.08
CA VAL A 275 13.92 -10.42 22.85
C VAL A 275 14.73 -10.77 21.59
N ASP A 276 14.82 -12.06 21.24
CA ASP A 276 15.49 -12.51 20.01
C ASP A 276 14.65 -12.14 18.78
N THR A 277 13.32 -12.27 18.84
CA THR A 277 12.42 -11.77 17.80
C THR A 277 12.65 -10.27 17.56
N LYS A 278 12.73 -9.49 18.65
CA LYS A 278 13.02 -8.05 18.54
C LYS A 278 14.40 -7.77 17.92
N LYS A 279 15.40 -8.62 18.16
CA LYS A 279 16.72 -8.51 17.55
C LYS A 279 16.63 -8.72 16.04
N VAL A 280 15.95 -9.78 15.60
CA VAL A 280 15.71 -10.04 14.17
C VAL A 280 14.97 -8.88 13.50
N MET A 281 13.94 -8.32 14.14
CA MET A 281 13.23 -7.14 13.62
C MET A 281 14.16 -5.94 13.44
N LYS A 282 15.14 -5.74 14.31
CA LYS A 282 16.15 -4.67 14.14
C LYS A 282 17.10 -4.95 12.97
N GLU A 283 17.44 -6.21 12.72
CA GLU A 283 18.26 -6.62 11.56
C GLU A 283 17.48 -6.37 10.27
N VAL A 284 16.19 -6.74 10.21
CA VAL A 284 15.30 -6.43 9.09
C VAL A 284 15.23 -4.92 8.82
N LEU A 285 15.06 -4.10 9.86
CA LEU A 285 15.07 -2.64 9.71
C LEU A 285 16.41 -2.13 9.17
N ALA A 286 17.54 -2.67 9.65
CA ALA A 286 18.85 -2.29 9.16
C ALA A 286 19.07 -2.66 7.67
N ASP A 287 18.60 -3.82 7.25
CA ASP A 287 18.65 -4.25 5.84
C ASP A 287 17.79 -3.34 4.93
N ILE A 288 16.65 -2.87 5.42
CA ILE A 288 15.83 -1.87 4.73
C ILE A 288 16.58 -0.54 4.63
N GLN A 289 17.08 -0.03 5.76
CA GLN A 289 17.75 1.28 5.83
C GLN A 289 19.03 1.36 5.00
N SER A 290 19.76 0.25 4.91
CA SER A 290 20.97 0.16 4.08
C SER A 290 20.67 0.03 2.57
N GLY A 291 19.41 -0.28 2.19
CA GLY A 291 19.03 -0.58 0.81
C GLY A 291 19.30 -2.03 0.37
N LYS A 292 19.85 -2.88 1.26
CA LYS A 292 20.11 -4.28 0.95
C LYS A 292 18.87 -5.02 0.49
N PHE A 293 17.75 -4.88 1.22
CA PHE A 293 16.46 -5.46 0.80
C PHE A 293 16.04 -4.99 -0.61
N ALA A 294 16.18 -3.70 -0.89
CA ALA A 294 15.80 -3.16 -2.20
C ALA A 294 16.67 -3.75 -3.33
N ASP A 295 17.96 -3.92 -3.11
CA ASP A 295 18.87 -4.52 -4.09
C ASP A 295 18.56 -6.01 -4.31
N GLU A 296 18.30 -6.77 -3.26
CA GLU A 296 17.91 -8.19 -3.34
C GLU A 296 16.58 -8.36 -4.10
N PHE A 297 15.56 -7.57 -3.78
CA PHE A 297 14.26 -7.59 -4.48
C PHE A 297 14.39 -7.28 -5.97
N LEU A 298 15.15 -6.25 -6.32
CA LEU A 298 15.37 -5.88 -7.72
C LEU A 298 16.23 -6.91 -8.48
N ALA A 299 17.17 -7.57 -7.79
CA ALA A 299 17.95 -8.65 -8.37
C ALA A 299 17.08 -9.88 -8.69
N ASP A 300 16.20 -10.29 -7.76
CA ASP A 300 15.23 -11.36 -7.99
C ASP A 300 14.29 -11.03 -9.16
N SER A 301 13.82 -9.80 -9.22
CA SER A 301 12.96 -9.33 -10.32
C SER A 301 13.67 -9.44 -11.68
N LYS A 302 14.92 -8.96 -11.77
CA LYS A 302 15.74 -9.06 -13.00
C LYS A 302 16.03 -10.50 -13.42
N ALA A 303 16.14 -11.41 -12.46
CA ALA A 303 16.32 -12.84 -12.70
C ALA A 303 15.01 -13.56 -13.12
N GLY A 304 13.89 -12.84 -13.22
CA GLY A 304 12.57 -13.39 -13.55
C GLY A 304 11.77 -13.89 -12.37
N GLN A 305 12.05 -13.39 -11.17
CA GLN A 305 11.36 -13.64 -9.90
C GLN A 305 11.42 -15.11 -9.42
N PRO A 306 12.56 -15.80 -9.46
CA PRO A 306 12.63 -17.20 -9.05
C PRO A 306 12.26 -17.41 -7.58
N PHE A 307 12.77 -16.56 -6.68
CA PHE A 307 12.43 -16.59 -5.26
C PHE A 307 10.93 -16.40 -5.03
N LEU A 308 10.37 -15.32 -5.58
CA LEU A 308 8.96 -14.97 -5.39
C LEU A 308 8.01 -16.04 -5.97
N LYS A 309 8.34 -16.60 -7.14
CA LYS A 309 7.55 -17.68 -7.78
C LYS A 309 7.56 -18.96 -6.96
N ALA A 310 8.72 -19.39 -6.50
CA ALA A 310 8.85 -20.61 -5.68
C ALA A 310 8.06 -20.51 -4.37
N HIS A 311 8.12 -19.34 -3.70
CA HIS A 311 7.39 -19.14 -2.46
C HIS A 311 5.87 -19.02 -2.68
N ARG A 312 5.42 -18.41 -3.77
CA ARG A 312 3.99 -18.39 -4.14
C ARG A 312 3.45 -19.79 -4.39
N GLU A 313 4.19 -20.63 -5.09
CA GLU A 313 3.82 -22.03 -5.34
C GLU A 313 3.74 -22.82 -4.03
N ALA A 314 4.79 -22.74 -3.20
CA ALA A 314 4.81 -23.42 -1.90
C ALA A 314 3.67 -22.96 -0.98
N ALA A 315 3.40 -21.65 -0.92
CA ALA A 315 2.31 -21.12 -0.12
C ALA A 315 0.94 -21.62 -0.60
N SER A 316 0.69 -21.67 -1.90
CA SER A 316 -0.59 -22.16 -2.46
C SER A 316 -0.85 -23.64 -2.19
N GLU A 317 0.19 -24.45 -2.01
CA GLU A 317 0.10 -25.88 -1.71
C GLU A 317 -0.04 -26.20 -0.22
N HIS A 318 0.11 -25.22 0.64
CA HIS A 318 0.01 -25.42 2.09
C HIS A 318 -1.37 -25.92 2.51
N GLN A 319 -1.44 -26.81 3.53
CA GLN A 319 -2.69 -27.39 3.98
C GLN A 319 -3.71 -26.34 4.45
N ILE A 320 -3.26 -25.26 5.10
CA ILE A 320 -4.13 -24.17 5.55
C ILE A 320 -4.90 -23.51 4.40
N GLU A 321 -4.28 -23.39 3.21
CA GLU A 321 -4.94 -22.82 2.03
C GLU A 321 -6.01 -23.78 1.48
N LYS A 322 -5.70 -25.07 1.41
CA LYS A 322 -6.66 -26.12 0.95
C LYS A 322 -7.89 -26.17 1.86
N VAL A 323 -7.69 -26.17 3.18
CA VAL A 323 -8.77 -26.10 4.16
C VAL A 323 -9.57 -24.80 4.02
N GLY A 324 -8.86 -23.66 3.90
CA GLY A 324 -9.48 -22.36 3.75
C GLY A 324 -10.33 -22.22 2.49
N GLN A 325 -9.91 -22.81 1.36
CA GLN A 325 -10.69 -22.81 0.12
C GLN A 325 -12.05 -23.49 0.31
N GLU A 326 -12.10 -24.64 0.99
CA GLU A 326 -13.36 -25.33 1.23
C GLU A 326 -14.25 -24.56 2.19
N LEU A 327 -13.68 -24.00 3.25
CA LEU A 327 -14.45 -23.24 4.24
C LEU A 327 -15.01 -21.93 3.71
N ARG A 328 -14.26 -21.21 2.86
CA ARG A 328 -14.76 -19.99 2.23
C ARG A 328 -15.98 -20.22 1.34
N LYS A 329 -16.13 -21.39 0.73
CA LYS A 329 -17.35 -21.77 -0.03
C LYS A 329 -18.62 -21.78 0.84
N LEU A 330 -18.48 -22.02 2.15
CA LEU A 330 -19.59 -22.00 3.11
C LEU A 330 -20.00 -20.60 3.56
N MET A 331 -19.24 -19.57 3.15
CA MET A 331 -19.43 -18.18 3.59
C MET A 331 -19.68 -17.27 2.37
N PRO A 332 -20.94 -17.22 1.86
CA PRO A 332 -21.25 -16.54 0.59
C PRO A 332 -21.04 -15.02 0.62
N TRP A 333 -20.84 -14.43 1.80
CA TRP A 333 -20.51 -13.02 1.97
C TRP A 333 -19.02 -12.73 1.83
N ILE A 334 -18.16 -13.74 1.81
CA ILE A 334 -16.72 -13.59 1.50
C ILE A 334 -16.57 -13.72 -0.01
N LYS A 335 -16.17 -12.60 -0.66
CA LYS A 335 -15.98 -12.51 -2.11
C LYS A 335 -14.51 -12.70 -2.48
#